data_cc9acbe77e78f7f8882b888d73e29810
#
_entry.id   cc9acbe77e78f7f8882b888d73e29810
#
_cell.length_a   1.000
_cell.length_b   1.000
_cell.length_c   1.000
_cell.angle_alpha   90.00
_cell.angle_beta   90.00
_cell.angle_gamma   90.00
#
_symmetry.space_group_name_H-M   'P 1'
#
loop_
_entity.id
_entity.type
_entity.pdbx_description
1 polymer ?
#
loop_
_entity_poly.entity_id
_entity_poly.type
_entity_poly.pdbx_seq_one_letter_code
_entity_poly.pdbx_strand_id
1 'polypeptide(L)'
;MRIELDKYIIVSDPQCMWIEEKYTGKKNGKEYTRRVSGYVRTFKELLENFAEHKIRESTARDVKELLADFADCENEIRKIIEGVKE
;
A
#
# COMPACT_ATOMS: atom_id res chain seq x y z
N MET A 1 -8.34 12.56 -5.32
CA MET A 1 -8.24 11.27 -6.04
C MET A 1 -8.36 10.14 -5.05
N ARG A 2 -9.10 9.12 -5.41
CA ARG A 2 -9.25 7.91 -4.60
C ARG A 2 -9.22 6.72 -5.54
N ILE A 3 -8.21 5.88 -5.41
CA ILE A 3 -8.04 4.69 -6.24
C ILE A 3 -8.12 3.46 -5.35
N GLU A 4 -9.12 2.63 -5.56
CA GLU A 4 -9.28 1.39 -4.82
C GLU A 4 -8.55 0.26 -5.52
N LEU A 5 -7.67 -0.38 -4.78
CA LEU A 5 -6.99 -1.61 -5.17
C LEU A 5 -7.57 -2.75 -4.33
N ASP A 6 -7.09 -3.95 -4.49
CA ASP A 6 -7.61 -5.11 -3.79
C ASP A 6 -7.73 -4.87 -2.26
N LYS A 7 -6.61 -4.66 -1.59
CA LYS A 7 -6.56 -4.48 -0.15
C LYS A 7 -6.31 -3.03 0.27
N TYR A 8 -5.85 -2.19 -0.66
CA TYR A 8 -5.40 -0.84 -0.36
C TYR A 8 -6.19 0.20 -1.12
N ILE A 9 -6.16 1.41 -0.61
CA ILE A 9 -6.78 2.58 -1.25
C ILE A 9 -5.73 3.68 -1.28
N ILE A 10 -5.48 4.24 -2.46
CA ILE A 10 -4.62 5.41 -2.62
C ILE A 10 -5.52 6.64 -2.60
N VAL A 11 -5.24 7.55 -1.69
CA VAL A 11 -6.03 8.77 -1.52
C VAL A 11 -5.13 9.98 -1.70
N SER A 12 -5.64 11.01 -2.35
CA SER A 12 -4.94 12.28 -2.42
C SER A 12 -5.89 13.45 -2.24
N ASP A 13 -5.39 14.49 -1.62
CA ASP A 13 -6.00 15.83 -1.62
C ASP A 13 -5.06 16.78 -2.39
N PRO A 14 -5.37 18.09 -2.50
CA PRO A 14 -4.51 19.00 -3.25
C PRO A 14 -3.09 19.18 -2.71
N GLN A 15 -2.82 18.74 -1.49
CA GLN A 15 -1.53 18.96 -0.82
C GLN A 15 -0.72 17.68 -0.60
N CYS A 16 -1.39 16.57 -0.34
CA CYS A 16 -0.74 15.33 0.08
C CYS A 16 -1.42 14.11 -0.54
N MET A 17 -0.73 12.98 -0.46
CA MET A 17 -1.30 11.68 -0.78
C MET A 17 -0.85 10.66 0.25
N TRP A 18 -1.64 9.60 0.41
CA TRP A 18 -1.38 8.55 1.39
C TRP A 18 -2.06 7.26 0.97
N ILE A 19 -1.71 6.17 1.65
CA ILE A 19 -2.30 4.84 1.42
C ILE A 19 -3.07 4.42 2.65
N GLU A 20 -4.29 3.91 2.45
CA GLU A 20 -5.10 3.29 3.48
C GLU A 20 -5.22 1.80 3.19
N GLU A 21 -5.35 1.00 4.24
CA GLU A 21 -5.58 -0.43 4.15
C GLU A 21 -6.99 -0.74 4.61
N LYS A 22 -7.69 -1.59 3.86
CA LYS A 22 -9.00 -2.08 4.24
C LYS A 22 -8.86 -3.21 5.25
N TYR A 23 -9.68 -3.22 6.27
CA TYR A 23 -9.74 -4.33 7.21
C TYR A 23 -11.16 -4.54 7.71
N THR A 24 -11.45 -5.74 8.20
CA THR A 24 -12.78 -6.09 8.71
C THR A 24 -12.73 -6.13 10.24
N GLY A 25 -13.67 -5.42 10.88
CA GLY A 25 -13.79 -5.42 12.34
C GLY A 25 -14.22 -6.78 12.86
N LYS A 26 -13.52 -7.27 13.89
CA LYS A 26 -13.78 -8.60 14.46
C LYS A 26 -15.12 -8.72 15.16
N LYS A 27 -15.64 -7.60 15.70
CA LYS A 27 -16.86 -7.62 16.50
C LYS A 27 -18.15 -7.53 15.69
N ASN A 28 -18.12 -6.82 14.56
CA ASN A 28 -19.36 -6.50 13.82
C ASN A 28 -19.30 -6.87 12.34
N GLY A 29 -18.17 -7.36 11.85
CA GLY A 29 -18.01 -7.71 10.44
C GLY A 29 -18.00 -6.53 9.47
N LYS A 30 -17.99 -5.30 9.96
CA LYS A 30 -17.96 -4.13 9.10
C LYS A 30 -16.57 -3.87 8.55
N GLU A 31 -16.51 -3.33 7.33
CA GLU A 31 -15.27 -2.95 6.69
C GLU A 31 -14.83 -1.56 7.16
N TYR A 32 -13.57 -1.45 7.53
CA TYR A 32 -12.95 -0.21 7.95
C TYR A 32 -11.68 0.03 7.14
N THR A 33 -11.19 1.27 7.18
CA THR A 33 -9.89 1.60 6.61
C THR A 33 -9.00 2.24 7.66
N ARG A 34 -7.68 2.06 7.51
CA ARG A 34 -6.70 2.72 8.35
C ARG A 34 -5.55 3.20 7.48
N ARG A 35 -4.98 4.33 7.84
CA ARG A 35 -3.82 4.85 7.12
C ARG A 35 -2.58 4.02 7.47
N VAL A 36 -1.88 3.56 6.44
CA VAL A 36 -0.67 2.73 6.62
C VAL A 36 0.59 3.40 6.10
N SER A 37 0.48 4.53 5.41
CA SER A 37 1.64 5.32 4.99
C SER A 37 1.64 6.68 5.66
N GLY A 38 2.79 7.37 5.63
CA GLY A 38 2.84 8.79 5.98
C GLY A 38 2.15 9.62 4.91
N TYR A 39 1.88 10.89 5.22
CA TYR A 39 1.45 11.85 4.22
C TYR A 39 2.67 12.28 3.40
N VAL A 40 2.60 12.11 2.09
CA VAL A 40 3.70 12.42 1.18
C VAL A 40 3.23 13.37 0.09
N ARG A 41 4.15 14.04 -0.58
CA ARG A 41 3.82 15.03 -1.60
C ARG A 41 3.90 14.52 -3.02
N THR A 42 4.66 13.46 -3.27
CA THR A 42 4.86 12.91 -4.60
C THR A 42 4.46 11.44 -4.65
N PHE A 43 4.09 11.02 -5.85
CA PHE A 43 3.75 9.62 -6.09
C PHE A 43 4.95 8.70 -5.86
N LYS A 44 6.15 9.17 -6.18
CA LYS A 44 7.38 8.42 -5.93
C LYS A 44 7.56 8.13 -4.43
N GLU A 45 7.38 9.16 -3.60
CA GLU A 45 7.46 9.00 -2.13
C GLU A 45 6.38 8.04 -1.63
N LEU A 46 5.19 8.07 -2.23
CA LEU A 46 4.11 7.17 -1.87
C LEU A 46 4.50 5.71 -2.11
N LEU A 47 5.08 5.41 -3.26
CA LEU A 47 5.55 4.07 -3.60
C LEU A 47 6.65 3.60 -2.65
N GLU A 48 7.57 4.49 -2.30
CA GLU A 48 8.64 4.18 -1.34
C GLU A 48 8.06 3.84 0.03
N ASN A 49 7.09 4.60 0.51
CA ASN A 49 6.41 4.34 1.77
C ASN A 49 5.67 2.99 1.74
N PHE A 50 5.01 2.70 0.64
CA PHE A 50 4.29 1.45 0.46
C PHE A 50 5.25 0.24 0.50
N ALA A 51 6.38 0.35 -0.18
CA ALA A 51 7.39 -0.70 -0.18
C ALA A 51 7.95 -0.95 1.23
N GLU A 52 8.25 0.12 1.98
CA GLU A 52 8.68 -0.01 3.37
C GLU A 52 7.64 -0.69 4.25
N HIS A 53 6.38 -0.33 4.09
CA HIS A 53 5.28 -0.93 4.84
C HIS A 53 5.21 -2.43 4.59
N LYS A 54 5.32 -2.85 3.33
CA LYS A 54 5.29 -4.25 2.95
C LYS A 54 6.47 -5.03 3.53
N ILE A 55 7.65 -4.44 3.51
CA ILE A 55 8.85 -5.06 4.07
C ILE A 55 8.71 -5.25 5.57
N ARG A 56 8.17 -4.26 6.27
CA ARG A 56 7.96 -4.34 7.73
C ARG A 56 6.94 -5.40 8.12
N GLU A 57 5.94 -5.63 7.28
CA GLU A 57 4.93 -6.65 7.52
C GLU A 57 5.42 -8.06 7.17
N SER A 58 6.56 -8.16 6.48
CA SER A 58 7.08 -9.45 6.05
C SER A 58 7.37 -10.36 7.25
N THR A 59 6.97 -11.62 7.13
CA THR A 59 7.30 -12.66 8.10
C THR A 59 8.48 -13.51 7.62
N ALA A 60 9.23 -13.00 6.66
CA ALA A 60 10.38 -13.71 6.10
C ALA A 60 11.42 -14.04 7.17
N ARG A 61 11.94 -15.25 7.12
CA ARG A 61 12.92 -15.76 8.08
C ARG A 61 14.35 -15.72 7.55
N ASP A 62 14.51 -15.50 6.26
CA ASP A 62 15.81 -15.41 5.62
C ASP A 62 15.76 -14.46 4.42
N VAL A 63 16.92 -14.23 3.83
CA VAL A 63 17.07 -13.29 2.71
C VAL A 63 16.29 -13.75 1.48
N LYS A 64 16.22 -15.05 1.26
CA LYS A 64 15.50 -15.61 0.10
C LYS A 64 14.00 -15.31 0.19
N GLU A 65 13.40 -15.53 1.37
CA GLU A 65 12.00 -15.21 1.61
C GLU A 65 11.74 -13.70 1.51
N LEU A 66 12.66 -12.90 2.03
CA LEU A 66 12.56 -11.45 1.94
C LEU A 66 12.58 -10.96 0.48
N LEU A 67 13.43 -11.53 -0.36
CA LEU A 67 13.49 -11.19 -1.77
C LEU A 67 12.21 -11.58 -2.50
N ALA A 68 11.60 -12.71 -2.13
CA ALA A 68 10.32 -13.12 -2.70
C ALA A 68 9.21 -12.13 -2.32
N ASP A 69 9.15 -11.71 -1.06
CA ASP A 69 8.19 -10.71 -0.60
C ASP A 69 8.40 -9.37 -1.30
N PHE A 70 9.65 -9.00 -1.52
CA PHE A 70 9.99 -7.78 -2.24
C PHE A 70 9.53 -7.82 -3.70
N ALA A 71 9.66 -8.97 -4.36
CA ALA A 71 9.18 -9.17 -5.73
C ALA A 71 7.66 -9.02 -5.80
N ASP A 72 6.93 -9.55 -4.82
CA ASP A 72 5.48 -9.40 -4.73
C ASP A 72 5.10 -7.93 -4.55
N CYS A 73 5.85 -7.21 -3.73
CA CYS A 73 5.66 -5.77 -3.53
C CYS A 73 5.88 -4.99 -4.84
N GLU A 74 6.91 -5.32 -5.61
CA GLU A 74 7.15 -4.69 -6.91
C GLU A 74 5.99 -4.92 -7.88
N ASN A 75 5.41 -6.11 -7.88
CA ASN A 75 4.27 -6.41 -8.73
C ASN A 75 3.04 -5.60 -8.34
N GLU A 76 2.79 -5.43 -7.05
CA GLU A 76 1.70 -4.57 -6.57
C GLU A 76 1.91 -3.12 -6.97
N ILE A 77 3.14 -2.63 -6.85
CA ILE A 77 3.49 -1.27 -7.28
C ILE A 77 3.25 -1.08 -8.77
N ARG A 78 3.61 -2.05 -9.59
CA ARG A 78 3.36 -2.00 -11.04
C ARG A 78 1.88 -1.90 -11.35
N LYS A 79 1.04 -2.65 -10.65
CA LYS A 79 -0.42 -2.57 -10.81
C LYS A 79 -0.95 -1.18 -10.48
N ILE A 80 -0.41 -0.57 -9.44
CA ILE A 80 -0.77 0.80 -9.06
C ILE A 80 -0.40 1.77 -10.19
N ILE A 81 0.81 1.67 -10.72
CA ILE A 81 1.30 2.54 -11.79
C ILE A 81 0.43 2.38 -13.04
N GLU A 82 0.10 1.16 -13.43
CA GLU A 82 -0.75 0.88 -14.58
C GLU A 82 -2.15 1.48 -14.40
N GLY A 83 -2.72 1.38 -13.21
CA GLY A 83 -4.02 1.97 -12.90
C GLY A 83 -4.01 3.49 -12.95
N VAL A 84 -2.90 4.13 -12.61
CA VAL A 84 -2.79 5.60 -12.62
C VAL A 84 -2.55 6.14 -14.02
N LYS A 85 -1.95 5.38 -14.91
CA LYS A 85 -1.69 5.82 -16.29
C LYS A 85 -2.93 5.88 -17.16
N GLU A 86 -4.00 5.28 -16.74
CA GLU A 86 -5.29 5.36 -17.43
C GLU A 86 -6.07 6.59 -16.97
#